data_09bdd6e3ab7a06a7a39a7f0cd3755006
#
_entry.id   09bdd6e3ab7a06a7a39a7f0cd3755006
#
_cell.length_a   1.000
_cell.length_b   1.000
_cell.length_c   1.000
_cell.angle_alpha   90.00
_cell.angle_beta   90.00
_cell.angle_gamma   90.00
#
_symmetry.space_group_name_H-M   'P 1'
#
loop_
_entity.id
_entity.type
_entity.pdbx_description
1 polymer ?
#
loop_
_entity_poly.entity_id
_entity_poly.type
_entity_poly.pdbx_seq_one_letter_code
_entity_poly.pdbx_strand_id
1 'polypeptide(L)'
;MRKNIFVLSLLAVVAVAFTACSEDELSGESVIKNPATAQTPFDNWLHRNFVMPYNIQIQWRYEDNESDMAYYDVPADSAQSVELARIIKYTCVEAYTKVAGIDFTRKYFPKLFIFLGEFEYSNNG
;
A
#
# COMPACT_ATOMS: atom_id res chain seq x y z
N MET A 1 26.49 -11.31 -59.35
CA MET A 1 26.51 -10.03 -58.59
C MET A 1 25.17 -9.67 -57.92
N ARG A 2 24.02 -9.82 -58.58
CA ARG A 2 22.70 -9.46 -58.01
C ARG A 2 22.31 -10.22 -56.75
N LYS A 3 22.63 -11.53 -56.64
CA LYS A 3 22.28 -12.35 -55.45
C LYS A 3 23.00 -11.91 -54.16
N ASN A 4 24.22 -11.42 -54.27
CA ASN A 4 25.00 -11.00 -53.11
C ASN A 4 24.50 -9.66 -52.55
N ILE A 5 23.92 -8.79 -53.40
CA ILE A 5 23.33 -7.51 -52.96
C ILE A 5 22.06 -7.75 -52.16
N PHE A 6 21.22 -8.73 -52.55
CA PHE A 6 20.01 -9.08 -51.80
C PHE A 6 20.34 -9.67 -50.44
N VAL A 7 21.37 -10.52 -50.36
CA VAL A 7 21.81 -11.10 -49.07
C VAL A 7 22.37 -10.00 -48.17
N LEU A 8 23.13 -9.07 -48.69
CA LEU A 8 23.69 -7.95 -47.91
C LEU A 8 22.59 -7.01 -47.41
N SER A 9 21.57 -6.72 -48.22
CA SER A 9 20.45 -5.87 -47.82
C SER A 9 19.58 -6.55 -46.75
N LEU A 10 19.36 -7.87 -46.83
CA LEU A 10 18.62 -8.63 -45.85
C LEU A 10 19.35 -8.66 -44.49
N LEU A 11 20.69 -8.81 -44.53
CA LEU A 11 21.52 -8.79 -43.33
C LEU A 11 21.51 -7.44 -42.63
N ALA A 12 21.50 -6.35 -43.42
CA ALA A 12 21.42 -4.98 -42.86
C ALA A 12 20.07 -4.71 -42.18
N VAL A 13 18.95 -5.19 -42.72
CA VAL A 13 17.61 -5.03 -42.14
C VAL A 13 17.49 -5.81 -40.80
N VAL A 14 18.07 -7.03 -40.75
CA VAL A 14 18.09 -7.83 -39.52
C VAL A 14 18.94 -7.18 -38.44
N ALA A 15 20.08 -6.57 -38.78
CA ALA A 15 20.93 -5.88 -37.82
C ALA A 15 20.26 -4.66 -37.19
N VAL A 16 19.44 -3.91 -37.93
CA VAL A 16 18.69 -2.75 -37.44
C VAL A 16 17.53 -3.18 -36.53
N ALA A 17 16.93 -4.36 -36.76
CA ALA A 17 15.84 -4.86 -35.92
C ALA A 17 16.28 -5.23 -34.50
N PHE A 18 17.55 -5.58 -34.27
CA PHE A 18 18.07 -5.90 -32.95
C PHE A 18 18.46 -4.67 -32.10
N THR A 19 18.56 -3.49 -32.68
CA THR A 19 18.88 -2.25 -31.95
C THR A 19 17.63 -1.47 -31.54
N ALA A 20 16.43 -1.90 -31.92
CA ALA A 20 15.18 -1.20 -31.64
C ALA A 20 14.59 -1.48 -30.24
N CYS A 21 15.19 -2.39 -29.47
CA CYS A 21 14.77 -2.70 -28.11
C CYS A 21 15.87 -2.40 -27.10
N SER A 22 16.45 -1.19 -27.13
CA SER A 22 17.09 -0.66 -25.93
C SER A 22 16.00 0.02 -25.13
N GLU A 23 15.38 -0.70 -24.21
CA GLU A 23 14.65 -0.05 -23.14
C GLU A 23 15.68 0.82 -22.40
N ASP A 24 15.43 2.13 -22.35
CA ASP A 24 16.18 3.01 -21.45
C ASP A 24 16.05 2.39 -20.04
N GLU A 25 17.17 2.06 -19.42
CA GLU A 25 17.19 1.57 -18.05
C GLU A 25 16.42 2.59 -17.21
N LEU A 26 15.24 2.16 -16.72
CA LEU A 26 14.47 2.95 -15.78
C LEU A 26 15.41 3.27 -14.63
N SER A 27 15.73 4.54 -14.44
CA SER A 27 16.54 4.97 -13.33
C SER A 27 15.92 4.38 -12.05
N GLY A 28 16.69 3.67 -11.24
CA GLY A 28 16.19 3.05 -10.00
C GLY A 28 15.69 4.08 -8.97
N GLU A 29 15.68 5.34 -9.34
CA GLU A 29 15.15 6.43 -8.53
C GLU A 29 13.67 6.61 -8.89
N SER A 30 12.79 6.28 -7.94
CA SER A 30 11.36 6.52 -8.08
C SER A 30 11.10 8.01 -8.25
N VAL A 31 10.48 8.40 -9.37
CA VAL A 31 10.03 9.77 -9.61
C VAL A 31 8.95 10.18 -8.60
N ILE A 32 8.23 9.21 -8.05
CA ILE A 32 7.29 9.43 -6.97
C ILE A 32 8.09 9.47 -5.66
N LYS A 33 8.54 10.66 -5.30
CA LYS A 33 8.99 10.94 -3.94
C LYS A 33 7.73 10.95 -3.07
N ASN A 34 7.36 9.78 -2.56
CA ASN A 34 6.42 9.73 -1.46
C ASN A 34 7.04 10.60 -0.36
N PRO A 35 6.45 11.76 0.02
CA PRO A 35 6.92 12.45 1.19
C PRO A 35 6.79 11.42 2.31
N ALA A 36 7.94 10.95 2.82
CA ALA A 36 7.95 10.00 3.91
C ALA A 36 7.18 10.69 5.03
N THR A 37 5.92 10.33 5.20
CA THR A 37 5.11 10.82 6.30
C THR A 37 5.89 10.50 7.55
N ALA A 38 6.36 11.53 8.24
CA ALA A 38 7.28 11.37 9.36
C ALA A 38 6.69 10.32 10.33
N GLN A 39 7.39 9.20 10.48
CA GLN A 39 6.95 8.13 11.35
C GLN A 39 6.92 8.64 12.79
N THR A 40 5.74 8.63 13.38
CA THR A 40 5.56 8.99 14.78
C THR A 40 5.90 7.79 15.69
N PRO A 41 6.13 8.03 16.99
CA PRO A 41 6.23 6.92 17.95
C PRO A 41 5.02 5.99 17.92
N PHE A 42 3.84 6.50 17.61
CA PHE A 42 2.62 5.71 17.46
C PHE A 42 2.66 4.80 16.21
N ASP A 43 3.13 5.29 15.08
CA ASP A 43 3.31 4.46 13.89
C ASP A 43 4.25 3.28 14.14
N ASN A 44 5.35 3.55 14.83
CA ASN A 44 6.30 2.51 15.24
C ASN A 44 5.69 1.49 16.23
N TRP A 45 4.80 1.95 17.10
CA TRP A 45 4.08 1.08 18.02
C TRP A 45 3.05 0.22 17.25
N LEU A 46 2.30 0.79 16.31
CA LEU A 46 1.37 0.06 15.45
C LEU A 46 2.11 -1.02 14.64
N HIS A 47 3.22 -0.66 14.04
CA HIS A 47 4.02 -1.61 13.26
C HIS A 47 4.45 -2.82 14.09
N ARG A 48 4.97 -2.60 15.30
CA ARG A 48 5.44 -3.68 16.20
C ARG A 48 4.31 -4.52 16.78
N ASN A 49 3.13 -3.95 17.00
CA ASN A 49 2.04 -4.61 17.70
C ASN A 49 0.96 -5.20 16.79
N PHE A 50 0.85 -4.75 15.55
CA PHE A 50 -0.17 -5.19 14.61
C PHE A 50 0.42 -5.71 13.30
N VAL A 51 1.32 -4.96 12.67
CA VAL A 51 1.84 -5.33 11.35
C VAL A 51 2.73 -6.57 11.46
N MET A 52 3.77 -6.51 12.26
CA MET A 52 4.73 -7.63 12.38
C MET A 52 4.10 -8.92 12.88
N PRO A 53 3.32 -8.94 13.98
CA PRO A 53 2.78 -10.20 14.51
C PRO A 53 1.56 -10.72 13.73
N TYR A 54 0.70 -9.85 13.17
CA TYR A 54 -0.61 -10.25 12.65
C TYR A 54 -0.85 -9.88 11.19
N ASN A 55 0.04 -9.10 10.57
CA ASN A 55 -0.16 -8.52 9.24
C ASN A 55 -1.47 -7.69 9.17
N ILE A 56 -1.71 -6.88 10.20
CA ILE A 56 -2.85 -5.97 10.31
C ILE A 56 -2.31 -4.54 10.23
N GLN A 57 -2.87 -3.75 9.33
CA GLN A 57 -2.57 -2.33 9.19
C GLN A 57 -3.65 -1.50 9.86
N ILE A 58 -3.24 -0.47 10.59
CA ILE A 58 -4.14 0.54 11.16
C ILE A 58 -3.78 1.88 10.55
N GLN A 59 -4.73 2.47 9.84
CA GLN A 59 -4.65 3.76 9.23
C GLN A 59 -5.43 4.74 10.08
N TRP A 60 -4.71 5.57 10.83
CA TRP A 60 -5.29 6.56 11.73
C TRP A 60 -5.20 7.97 11.17
N ARG A 61 -4.33 8.19 10.19
CA ARG A 61 -4.28 9.41 9.36
C ARG A 61 -5.01 9.10 8.07
N TYR A 62 -6.21 9.64 7.97
CA TYR A 62 -7.06 9.46 6.82
C TYR A 62 -6.62 10.41 5.69
N GLU A 63 -6.61 9.90 4.47
CA GLU A 63 -6.38 10.66 3.25
C GLU A 63 -7.66 10.60 2.39
N ASP A 64 -8.19 11.75 1.98
CA ASP A 64 -9.48 11.89 1.27
C ASP A 64 -9.57 11.05 -0.02
N ASN A 65 -8.45 10.63 -0.59
CA ASN A 65 -8.41 9.82 -1.80
C ASN A 65 -8.68 8.32 -1.55
N GLU A 66 -8.87 7.91 -0.32
CA GLU A 66 -9.06 6.50 0.06
C GLU A 66 -10.53 6.15 0.35
N SER A 67 -11.44 7.14 0.34
CA SER A 67 -12.88 6.93 0.46
C SER A 67 -13.62 7.18 -0.83
N ASP A 68 -14.92 6.85 -0.83
CA ASP A 68 -15.83 7.22 -1.90
C ASP A 68 -15.96 8.74 -1.96
N MET A 69 -15.70 9.33 -3.13
CA MET A 69 -15.79 10.78 -3.36
C MET A 69 -17.21 11.36 -3.14
N ALA A 70 -18.22 10.52 -2.98
CA ALA A 70 -19.58 10.94 -2.61
C ALA A 70 -19.72 11.30 -1.12
N TYR A 71 -18.72 10.98 -0.32
CA TYR A 71 -18.67 11.20 1.11
C TYR A 71 -17.41 11.96 1.49
N TYR A 72 -17.42 12.57 2.63
CA TYR A 72 -16.20 13.09 3.25
C TYR A 72 -16.14 12.63 4.71
N ASP A 73 -14.94 12.29 5.13
CA ASP A 73 -14.66 11.75 6.43
C ASP A 73 -13.84 12.74 7.25
N VAL A 74 -14.06 12.75 8.54
CA VAL A 74 -13.29 13.56 9.47
C VAL A 74 -12.12 12.75 9.99
N PRO A 75 -10.87 13.24 9.89
CA PRO A 75 -9.71 12.54 10.44
C PRO A 75 -9.86 12.29 11.95
N ALA A 76 -9.43 11.13 12.39
CA ALA A 76 -9.47 10.76 13.80
C ALA A 76 -8.46 11.58 14.62
N ASP A 77 -8.84 11.93 15.85
CA ASP A 77 -7.93 12.55 16.81
C ASP A 77 -6.80 11.56 17.20
N SER A 78 -5.58 12.06 17.29
CA SER A 78 -4.41 11.21 17.53
C SER A 78 -4.41 10.54 18.91
N ALA A 79 -4.89 11.20 19.95
CA ALA A 79 -4.94 10.65 21.30
C ALA A 79 -6.01 9.55 21.39
N GLN A 80 -7.18 9.79 20.80
CA GLN A 80 -8.26 8.81 20.70
C GLN A 80 -7.85 7.60 19.84
N SER A 81 -7.10 7.83 18.76
CA SER A 81 -6.57 6.76 17.92
C SER A 81 -5.64 5.81 18.68
N VAL A 82 -4.78 6.35 19.55
CA VAL A 82 -3.90 5.54 20.41
C VAL A 82 -4.72 4.66 21.38
N GLU A 83 -5.75 5.23 21.98
CA GLU A 83 -6.62 4.50 22.92
C GLU A 83 -7.42 3.41 22.18
N LEU A 84 -8.04 3.75 21.06
CA LEU A 84 -8.80 2.82 20.24
C LEU A 84 -7.93 1.65 19.74
N ALA A 85 -6.72 1.93 19.29
CA ALA A 85 -5.80 0.88 18.86
C ALA A 85 -5.46 -0.09 20.02
N ARG A 86 -5.29 0.41 21.24
CA ARG A 86 -5.08 -0.44 22.42
C ARG A 86 -6.29 -1.30 22.71
N ILE A 87 -7.49 -0.72 22.67
CA ILE A 87 -8.73 -1.47 22.87
C ILE A 87 -8.85 -2.59 21.84
N ILE A 88 -8.69 -2.29 20.55
CA ILE A 88 -8.73 -3.29 19.46
C ILE A 88 -7.70 -4.41 19.69
N LYS A 89 -6.49 -4.05 20.09
CA LYS A 89 -5.45 -5.04 20.37
C LYS A 89 -5.90 -6.06 21.41
N TYR A 90 -6.32 -5.58 22.57
CA TYR A 90 -6.60 -6.45 23.72
C TYR A 90 -7.96 -7.15 23.63
N THR A 91 -8.99 -6.47 23.14
CA THR A 91 -10.36 -7.01 23.12
C THR A 91 -10.66 -7.83 21.87
N CYS A 92 -10.02 -7.50 20.74
CA CYS A 92 -10.27 -8.18 19.47
C CYS A 92 -9.10 -9.09 19.09
N VAL A 93 -7.94 -8.53 18.78
CA VAL A 93 -6.83 -9.29 18.17
C VAL A 93 -6.29 -10.36 19.11
N GLU A 94 -5.98 -10.00 20.35
CA GLU A 94 -5.45 -10.95 21.33
C GLU A 94 -6.51 -11.96 21.79
N ALA A 95 -7.77 -11.55 21.93
CA ALA A 95 -8.86 -12.46 22.26
C ALA A 95 -9.04 -13.52 21.16
N TYR A 96 -9.09 -13.10 19.89
CA TYR A 96 -9.14 -14.03 18.75
C TYR A 96 -7.92 -14.95 18.69
N THR A 97 -6.74 -14.39 18.90
CA THR A 97 -5.50 -15.17 18.89
C THR A 97 -5.46 -16.23 19.99
N LYS A 98 -6.00 -15.93 21.17
CA LYS A 98 -6.09 -16.89 22.28
C LYS A 98 -7.05 -18.05 21.99
N VAL A 99 -8.13 -17.79 21.27
CA VAL A 99 -9.17 -18.79 20.99
C VAL A 99 -8.87 -19.58 19.72
N ALA A 100 -8.50 -18.89 18.66
CA ALA A 100 -8.36 -19.48 17.32
C ALA A 100 -6.89 -19.72 16.89
N GLY A 101 -5.94 -19.16 17.60
CA GLY A 101 -4.52 -19.25 17.28
C GLY A 101 -4.04 -18.13 16.35
N ILE A 102 -2.71 -17.92 16.34
CA ILE A 102 -2.08 -16.83 15.57
C ILE A 102 -2.22 -17.01 14.06
N ASP A 103 -2.13 -18.23 13.56
CA ASP A 103 -2.21 -18.52 12.12
C ASP A 103 -3.61 -18.25 11.59
N PHE A 104 -4.64 -18.55 12.37
CA PHE A 104 -6.02 -18.22 12.04
C PHE A 104 -6.20 -16.69 12.01
N THR A 105 -5.72 -15.97 13.01
CA THR A 105 -5.78 -14.51 13.06
C THR A 105 -5.06 -13.88 11.89
N ARG A 106 -3.87 -14.38 11.54
CA ARG A 106 -3.12 -13.92 10.37
C ARG A 106 -3.83 -14.16 9.05
N LYS A 107 -4.67 -15.17 8.94
CA LYS A 107 -5.32 -15.55 7.69
C LYS A 107 -6.69 -14.93 7.52
N TYR A 108 -7.49 -14.88 8.57
CA TYR A 108 -8.91 -14.59 8.48
C TYR A 108 -9.35 -13.29 9.17
N PHE A 109 -8.54 -12.73 10.07
CA PHE A 109 -8.87 -11.47 10.72
C PHE A 109 -8.75 -10.28 9.74
N PRO A 110 -9.54 -9.21 9.89
CA PRO A 110 -9.44 -8.01 9.05
C PRO A 110 -8.01 -7.49 8.96
N LYS A 111 -7.58 -7.12 7.75
CA LYS A 111 -6.19 -6.70 7.48
C LYS A 111 -5.99 -5.21 7.53
N LEU A 112 -7.06 -4.44 7.43
CA LEU A 112 -7.05 -3.00 7.45
C LEU A 112 -8.12 -2.48 8.40
N PHE A 113 -7.73 -1.55 9.25
CA PHE A 113 -8.63 -0.72 10.05
C PHE A 113 -8.37 0.73 9.70
N ILE A 114 -9.42 1.45 9.36
CA ILE A 114 -9.38 2.89 9.11
C ILE A 114 -10.08 3.58 10.28
N PHE A 115 -9.40 4.52 10.92
CA PHE A 115 -9.95 5.27 12.02
C PHE A 115 -10.50 6.60 11.51
N LEU A 116 -11.77 6.84 11.79
CA LEU A 116 -12.49 8.07 11.45
C LEU A 116 -12.87 8.80 12.74
N GLY A 117 -12.89 10.13 12.67
CA GLY A 117 -13.21 10.96 13.83
C GLY A 117 -14.70 11.09 14.10
N GLU A 118 -15.52 10.96 13.06
CA GLU A 118 -16.98 11.05 13.10
C GLU A 118 -17.62 10.10 12.10
N PHE A 119 -18.94 10.15 12.02
CA PHE A 119 -19.70 9.41 11.02
C PHE A 119 -19.45 9.99 9.62
N GLU A 120 -19.52 9.13 8.63
CA GLU A 120 -19.45 9.49 7.23
C GLU A 120 -20.63 10.39 6.81
N TYR A 121 -20.33 11.52 6.17
CA TYR A 121 -21.32 12.49 5.73
C TYR A 121 -21.45 12.46 4.20
N SER A 122 -22.68 12.34 3.71
CA SER A 122 -22.95 12.42 2.28
C SER A 122 -22.79 13.85 1.76
N ASN A 123 -22.13 14.03 0.62
CA ASN A 123 -22.06 15.30 -0.09
C ASN A 123 -23.40 15.76 -0.68
N ASN A 124 -24.42 14.90 -0.66
CA ASN A 124 -25.77 15.16 -1.16
C ASN A 124 -26.74 15.56 -0.03
N GLY A 125 -26.31 16.50 0.84
CA GLY A 125 -27.01 16.97 2.03
C GLY A 125 -28.50 17.26 1.88
#